data_05cf55f5242c4dcd795e349d24623e87
#
_entry.id   05cf55f5242c4dcd795e349d24623e87
#
_cell.length_a   1.000
_cell.length_b   1.000
_cell.length_c   1.000
_cell.angle_alpha   90.00
_cell.angle_beta   90.00
_cell.angle_gamma   90.00
#
_symmetry.space_group_name_H-M   'P 1'
#
loop_
_entity.id
_entity.type
_entity.pdbx_description
1 polymer ?
#
loop_
_entity_poly.entity_id
_entity_poly.type
_entity_poly.pdbx_seq_one_letter_code
_entity_poly.pdbx_strand_id
1 'polypeptide(L)'
;MDNGIYIALSRQTALFRNMEITSNNIANVNTPGFNAQRLVFSDFLVKDGDRKSAYANDPSTYRDTASGSVRMTGNTFDLAISGKGYFQVQTDAGVRYTKAGNFAIDSNGVLTNISGFPVLGSDGGQIIIPPNVRDVSINGAGQITADGEQLAEIGMVEFKDQQRMVRQGSTLYDSKEQPLPAETSRMVQGGIESSNVSPVSEMVKVMEISRSVGSTAKFVETMYDLQRKTASTYTRSQSA
;
A
#
# COMPACT_ATOMS: atom_id res chain seq x y z
N MET A 1 -35.72 -0.77 -17.36
CA MET A 1 -35.18 0.51 -16.89
C MET A 1 -34.34 0.36 -15.61
N ASP A 2 -34.57 -0.68 -14.81
CA ASP A 2 -33.82 -0.91 -13.55
C ASP A 2 -32.33 -1.17 -13.76
N ASN A 3 -31.94 -1.78 -14.87
CA ASN A 3 -30.55 -2.12 -15.17
C ASN A 3 -29.61 -0.89 -15.21
N GLY A 4 -30.09 0.27 -15.67
CA GLY A 4 -29.28 1.50 -15.75
C GLY A 4 -28.93 2.08 -14.38
N ILE A 5 -29.86 1.99 -13.42
CA ILE A 5 -29.64 2.46 -12.04
C ILE A 5 -28.66 1.53 -11.33
N TYR A 6 -28.79 0.22 -11.49
CA TYR A 6 -27.86 -0.75 -10.89
C TYR A 6 -26.43 -0.59 -11.43
N ILE A 7 -26.27 -0.34 -12.74
CA ILE A 7 -24.98 -0.06 -13.36
C ILE A 7 -24.38 1.24 -12.80
N ALA A 8 -25.19 2.30 -12.67
CA ALA A 8 -24.74 3.57 -12.11
C ALA A 8 -24.31 3.44 -10.64
N LEU A 9 -25.08 2.67 -9.83
CA LEU A 9 -24.76 2.41 -8.43
C LEU A 9 -23.47 1.58 -8.29
N SER A 10 -23.31 0.54 -9.10
CA SER A 10 -22.08 -0.26 -9.14
C SER A 10 -20.87 0.61 -9.49
N ARG A 11 -21.00 1.49 -10.49
CA ARG A 11 -19.95 2.45 -10.84
C ARG A 11 -19.65 3.41 -9.69
N GLN A 12 -20.67 3.92 -9.01
CA GLN A 12 -20.50 4.84 -7.88
C GLN A 12 -19.74 4.18 -6.73
N THR A 13 -20.06 2.94 -6.39
CA THR A 13 -19.35 2.15 -5.38
C THR A 13 -17.88 1.95 -5.76
N ALA A 14 -17.61 1.62 -7.02
CA ALA A 14 -16.25 1.47 -7.53
C ALA A 14 -15.45 2.80 -7.48
N LEU A 15 -16.10 3.94 -7.78
CA LEU A 15 -15.49 5.26 -7.67
C LEU A 15 -15.16 5.63 -6.22
N PHE A 16 -16.04 5.34 -5.26
CA PHE A 16 -15.76 5.56 -3.84
C PHE A 16 -14.57 4.73 -3.37
N ARG A 17 -14.50 3.46 -3.76
CA ARG A 17 -13.35 2.61 -3.42
C ARG A 17 -12.05 3.12 -4.04
N ASN A 18 -12.10 3.63 -5.26
CA ASN A 18 -10.94 4.27 -5.88
C ASN A 18 -10.52 5.54 -5.15
N MET A 19 -11.48 6.34 -4.71
CA MET A 19 -11.22 7.55 -3.89
C MET A 19 -10.57 7.18 -2.55
N GLU A 20 -11.04 6.13 -1.88
CA GLU A 20 -10.47 5.63 -0.63
C GLU A 20 -8.98 5.23 -0.81
N ILE A 21 -8.68 4.44 -1.85
CA ILE A 21 -7.32 4.00 -2.15
C ILE A 21 -6.43 5.20 -2.47
N THR A 22 -6.90 6.12 -3.31
CA THR A 22 -6.14 7.31 -3.70
C THR A 22 -5.89 8.23 -2.50
N SER A 23 -6.89 8.39 -1.62
CA SER A 23 -6.74 9.16 -0.37
C SER A 23 -5.75 8.50 0.59
N ASN A 24 -5.76 7.17 0.70
CA ASN A 24 -4.79 6.42 1.48
C ASN A 24 -3.37 6.58 0.93
N ASN A 25 -3.18 6.56 -0.40
CA ASN A 25 -1.90 6.84 -1.03
C ASN A 25 -1.41 8.25 -0.68
N ILE A 26 -2.27 9.28 -0.78
CA ILE A 26 -1.91 10.66 -0.43
C ILE A 26 -1.52 10.77 1.05
N ALA A 27 -2.28 10.17 1.96
CA ALA A 27 -1.98 10.20 3.38
C ALA A 27 -0.59 9.60 3.70
N ASN A 28 -0.10 8.66 2.87
CA ASN A 28 1.16 7.97 3.06
C ASN A 28 2.28 8.43 2.10
N VAL A 29 2.14 9.59 1.46
CA VAL A 29 3.16 10.11 0.54
C VAL A 29 4.52 10.35 1.21
N ASN A 30 4.52 10.72 2.50
CA ASN A 30 5.72 10.93 3.30
C ASN A 30 6.11 9.75 4.19
N THR A 31 5.39 8.63 4.10
CA THR A 31 5.66 7.44 4.91
C THR A 31 6.78 6.62 4.26
N PRO A 32 7.95 6.45 4.92
CA PRO A 32 9.04 5.65 4.38
C PRO A 32 8.63 4.22 4.07
N GLY A 33 9.09 3.68 2.96
CA GLY A 33 8.82 2.30 2.55
C GLY A 33 7.37 2.00 2.19
N PHE A 34 6.53 3.03 2.04
CA PHE A 34 5.15 2.86 1.60
C PHE A 34 5.08 2.57 0.10
N ASN A 35 4.35 1.53 -0.26
CA ASN A 35 4.03 1.20 -1.64
C ASN A 35 2.58 1.57 -1.98
N ALA A 36 2.39 2.32 -3.05
CA ALA A 36 1.08 2.74 -3.54
C ALA A 36 0.18 1.54 -3.84
N GLN A 37 -1.11 1.66 -3.51
CA GLN A 37 -2.13 0.73 -3.97
C GLN A 37 -2.83 1.27 -5.21
N ARG A 38 -3.18 0.38 -6.11
CA ARG A 38 -3.89 0.66 -7.34
C ARG A 38 -5.10 -0.25 -7.46
N LEU A 39 -6.16 0.28 -8.02
CA LEU A 39 -7.36 -0.48 -8.33
C LEU A 39 -7.26 -1.05 -9.74
N VAL A 40 -7.62 -2.33 -9.89
CA VAL A 40 -7.85 -2.96 -11.20
C VAL A 40 -9.34 -3.18 -11.35
N PHE A 41 -9.89 -2.63 -12.42
CA PHE A 41 -11.26 -2.91 -12.80
C PHE A 41 -11.29 -4.12 -13.73
N SER A 42 -12.08 -5.12 -13.40
CA SER A 42 -12.45 -6.17 -14.32
C SER A 42 -13.88 -5.90 -14.81
N ASP A 43 -14.06 -5.65 -16.10
CA ASP A 43 -15.39 -5.55 -16.70
C ASP A 43 -16.00 -6.94 -16.77
N PHE A 44 -17.08 -7.18 -16.05
CA PHE A 44 -17.85 -8.40 -16.19
C PHE A 44 -19.01 -8.13 -17.18
N LEU A 45 -18.90 -8.72 -18.37
CA LEU A 45 -19.94 -8.65 -19.40
C LEU A 45 -21.00 -9.71 -19.12
N VAL A 46 -22.15 -9.30 -18.60
CA VAL A 46 -23.34 -10.18 -18.56
C VAL A 46 -24.07 -10.07 -19.88
N LYS A 47 -24.17 -11.20 -20.57
CA LYS A 47 -25.07 -11.35 -21.76
C LYS A 47 -26.47 -11.71 -21.27
N ASP A 48 -27.42 -10.82 -21.48
CA ASP A 48 -28.84 -11.10 -21.32
C ASP A 48 -29.50 -10.97 -22.68
N GLY A 49 -29.64 -12.11 -23.36
CA GLY A 49 -30.05 -12.16 -24.76
C GLY A 49 -29.08 -11.43 -25.71
N ASP A 50 -29.59 -10.51 -26.53
CA ASP A 50 -28.80 -9.67 -27.44
C ASP A 50 -28.16 -8.43 -26.75
N ARG A 51 -28.47 -8.20 -25.49
CA ARG A 51 -27.94 -7.04 -24.72
C ARG A 51 -26.73 -7.45 -23.94
N LYS A 52 -25.64 -6.66 -24.09
CA LYS A 52 -24.43 -6.75 -23.26
C LYS A 52 -24.50 -5.66 -22.20
N SER A 53 -24.55 -6.05 -20.94
CA SER A 53 -24.45 -5.14 -19.80
C SER A 53 -23.09 -5.35 -19.13
N ALA A 54 -22.29 -4.29 -19.01
CA ALA A 54 -21.03 -4.32 -18.27
C ALA A 54 -21.28 -3.87 -16.84
N TYR A 55 -21.02 -4.74 -15.89
CA TYR A 55 -20.99 -4.42 -14.46
C TYR A 55 -19.55 -4.28 -14.01
N ALA A 56 -19.23 -3.27 -13.22
CA ALA A 56 -17.97 -3.22 -12.51
C ALA A 56 -18.03 -4.28 -11.40
N ASN A 57 -17.42 -5.43 -11.64
CA ASN A 57 -17.41 -6.52 -10.67
C ASN A 57 -16.11 -6.48 -9.90
N ASP A 58 -16.20 -6.78 -8.62
CA ASP A 58 -15.21 -6.90 -7.56
C ASP A 58 -13.82 -6.31 -7.90
N PRO A 59 -13.60 -5.02 -7.60
CA PRO A 59 -12.36 -4.36 -7.93
C PRO A 59 -11.23 -4.98 -7.10
N SER A 60 -10.34 -5.71 -7.75
CA SER A 60 -9.12 -6.17 -7.10
C SER A 60 -8.12 -5.03 -6.97
N THR A 61 -7.37 -5.05 -5.87
CA THR A 61 -6.29 -4.10 -5.65
C THR A 61 -4.95 -4.79 -5.86
N TYR A 62 -4.02 -4.11 -6.52
CA TYR A 62 -2.63 -4.53 -6.55
C TYR A 62 -1.74 -3.46 -5.92
N ARG A 63 -0.59 -3.89 -5.43
CA ARG A 63 0.42 -3.01 -4.87
C ARG A 63 1.44 -2.68 -5.94
N ASP A 64 1.76 -1.39 -6.10
CA ASP A 64 2.87 -0.96 -6.93
C ASP A 64 4.18 -1.26 -6.17
N THR A 65 4.88 -2.30 -6.60
CA THR A 65 6.12 -2.78 -5.95
C THR A 65 7.37 -2.07 -6.46
N ALA A 66 7.23 -1.06 -7.31
CA ALA A 66 8.36 -0.23 -7.70
C ALA A 66 8.95 0.47 -6.47
N SER A 67 10.27 0.46 -6.35
CA SER A 67 10.95 1.12 -5.25
C SER A 67 10.83 2.63 -5.36
N GLY A 68 10.62 3.27 -4.21
CA GLY A 68 10.72 4.72 -4.10
C GLY A 68 12.16 5.21 -4.22
N SER A 69 12.35 6.54 -4.28
CA SER A 69 13.70 7.12 -4.24
C SER A 69 14.32 6.97 -2.86
N VAL A 70 15.62 6.73 -2.79
CA VAL A 70 16.36 6.77 -1.53
C VAL A 70 16.68 8.22 -1.20
N ARG A 71 16.27 8.64 0.00
CA ARG A 71 16.57 9.96 0.55
C ARG A 71 17.58 9.83 1.68
N MET A 72 18.72 10.48 1.52
CA MET A 72 19.75 10.51 2.56
C MET A 72 19.29 11.40 3.72
N THR A 73 19.37 10.87 4.93
CA THR A 73 18.99 11.56 6.19
C THR A 73 20.19 11.87 7.08
N GLY A 74 21.28 11.10 6.94
CA GLY A 74 22.45 11.19 7.77
C GLY A 74 22.31 10.53 9.15
N ASN A 75 21.14 9.96 9.48
CA ASN A 75 20.96 9.22 10.72
C ASN A 75 21.52 7.79 10.56
N THR A 76 22.35 7.36 11.49
CA THR A 76 23.06 6.06 11.47
C THR A 76 22.11 4.87 11.36
N PHE A 77 20.93 4.95 11.96
CA PHE A 77 19.93 3.86 12.00
C PHE A 77 18.82 4.01 10.96
N ASP A 78 18.92 5.01 10.10
CA ASP A 78 18.08 5.06 8.91
C ASP A 78 18.71 4.20 7.81
N LEU A 79 17.97 3.21 7.35
CA LEU A 79 18.45 2.20 6.41
C LEU A 79 17.50 2.11 5.21
N ALA A 80 18.03 2.11 4.01
CA ALA A 80 17.28 1.82 2.81
C ALA A 80 17.73 0.51 2.19
N ILE A 81 16.80 -0.24 1.61
CA ILE A 81 17.12 -1.40 0.80
C ILE A 81 17.03 -1.02 -0.67
N SER A 82 18.16 -1.09 -1.37
CA SER A 82 18.19 -1.02 -2.83
C SER A 82 17.95 -2.40 -3.40
N GLY A 83 16.74 -2.65 -3.93
CA GLY A 83 16.34 -3.96 -4.44
C GLY A 83 14.95 -4.39 -3.98
N LYS A 84 14.68 -5.70 -4.13
CA LYS A 84 13.38 -6.31 -3.79
C LYS A 84 13.27 -6.78 -2.33
N GLY A 85 14.30 -6.56 -1.54
CA GLY A 85 14.38 -7.02 -0.16
C GLY A 85 13.42 -6.30 0.78
N TYR A 86 13.18 -6.94 1.93
CA TYR A 86 12.40 -6.45 3.06
C TYR A 86 13.17 -6.68 4.35
N PHE A 87 13.04 -5.77 5.30
CA PHE A 87 13.44 -5.98 6.70
C PHE A 87 12.43 -6.88 7.39
N GLN A 88 12.88 -7.62 8.40
CA GLN A 88 12.05 -8.45 9.26
C GLN A 88 11.88 -7.75 10.61
N VAL A 89 10.67 -7.70 11.12
CA VAL A 89 10.35 -7.15 12.44
C VAL A 89 9.48 -8.13 13.23
N GLN A 90 9.72 -8.25 14.52
CA GLN A 90 8.93 -9.09 15.41
C GLN A 90 7.75 -8.29 15.94
N THR A 91 6.53 -8.71 15.61
CA THR A 91 5.31 -8.14 16.18
C THR A 91 4.63 -9.14 17.11
N ASP A 92 3.62 -8.70 17.86
CA ASP A 92 2.81 -9.57 18.72
C ASP A 92 2.11 -10.69 17.94
N ALA A 93 1.82 -10.44 16.66
CA ALA A 93 1.20 -11.40 15.74
C ALA A 93 2.22 -12.24 14.95
N GLY A 94 3.50 -12.22 15.33
CA GLY A 94 4.61 -12.92 14.67
C GLY A 94 5.46 -12.03 13.79
N VAL A 95 6.32 -12.63 12.97
CA VAL A 95 7.24 -11.91 12.09
C VAL A 95 6.46 -11.19 10.99
N ARG A 96 6.82 -9.92 10.76
CA ARG A 96 6.30 -9.09 9.67
C ARG A 96 7.45 -8.50 8.87
N TYR A 97 7.12 -8.07 7.67
CA TYR A 97 8.08 -7.59 6.68
C TYR A 97 7.82 -6.14 6.35
N THR A 98 8.87 -5.35 6.19
CA THR A 98 8.74 -3.92 5.89
C THR A 98 9.88 -3.42 4.99
N LYS A 99 9.58 -2.39 4.20
CA LYS A 99 10.60 -1.58 3.51
C LYS A 99 10.94 -0.29 4.28
N ALA A 100 10.17 0.02 5.33
CA ALA A 100 10.43 1.18 6.17
C ALA A 100 11.67 0.92 7.03
N GLY A 101 12.74 1.66 6.77
CA GLY A 101 14.01 1.50 7.44
C GLY A 101 14.37 2.65 8.38
N ASN A 102 13.40 3.40 8.84
CA ASN A 102 13.57 4.43 9.87
C ASN A 102 13.54 3.79 11.26
N PHE A 103 14.69 3.25 11.64
CA PHE A 103 14.86 2.54 12.91
C PHE A 103 15.37 3.45 14.02
N ALA A 104 15.21 3.00 15.26
CA ALA A 104 15.71 3.65 16.45
C ALA A 104 16.16 2.59 17.46
N ILE A 105 17.00 2.98 18.41
CA ILE A 105 17.38 2.12 19.54
C ILE A 105 16.45 2.45 20.71
N ASP A 106 15.88 1.43 21.32
CA ASP A 106 15.05 1.56 22.52
C ASP A 106 15.92 1.72 23.80
N SER A 107 15.26 1.87 24.96
CA SER A 107 15.93 1.99 26.26
C SER A 107 16.75 0.77 26.68
N ASN A 108 16.51 -0.38 26.05
CA ASN A 108 17.22 -1.64 26.33
C ASN A 108 18.35 -1.89 25.31
N GLY A 109 18.58 -0.96 24.39
CA GLY A 109 19.58 -1.12 23.34
C GLY A 109 19.09 -1.92 22.13
N VAL A 110 17.81 -2.29 22.07
CA VAL A 110 17.25 -3.07 20.95
C VAL A 110 16.95 -2.16 19.77
N LEU A 111 17.35 -2.59 18.57
CA LEU A 111 16.99 -1.90 17.33
C LEU A 111 15.52 -2.16 17.02
N THR A 112 14.70 -1.10 16.96
CA THR A 112 13.25 -1.17 16.77
C THR A 112 12.82 -0.29 15.59
N ASN A 113 11.65 -0.59 15.02
CA ASN A 113 10.99 0.32 14.12
C ASN A 113 10.28 1.45 14.90
N ILE A 114 9.68 2.42 14.18
CA ILE A 114 8.97 3.56 14.79
C ILE A 114 7.76 3.15 15.66
N SER A 115 7.24 1.94 15.48
CA SER A 115 6.15 1.39 16.27
C SER A 115 6.63 0.59 17.50
N GLY A 116 7.95 0.54 17.73
CA GLY A 116 8.56 -0.17 18.85
C GLY A 116 8.77 -1.68 18.61
N PHE A 117 8.52 -2.20 17.41
CA PHE A 117 8.74 -3.60 17.09
C PHE A 117 10.23 -3.87 16.81
N PRO A 118 10.85 -4.87 17.47
CA PRO A 118 12.24 -5.25 17.25
C PRO A 118 12.53 -5.65 15.80
N VAL A 119 13.63 -5.16 15.26
CA VAL A 119 14.18 -5.62 13.99
C VAL A 119 14.94 -6.92 14.20
N LEU A 120 14.76 -7.87 13.29
CA LEU A 120 15.38 -9.18 13.38
C LEU A 120 16.67 -9.26 12.56
N GLY A 121 17.65 -9.93 13.12
CA GLY A 121 18.87 -10.33 12.43
C GLY A 121 18.66 -11.44 11.42
N SER A 122 19.71 -11.77 10.68
CA SER A 122 19.74 -12.89 9.75
C SER A 122 19.58 -14.25 10.44
N ASP A 123 19.90 -14.33 11.72
CA ASP A 123 19.69 -15.47 12.62
C ASP A 123 18.27 -15.56 13.21
N GLY A 124 17.42 -14.56 12.96
CA GLY A 124 16.09 -14.42 13.54
C GLY A 124 16.07 -13.88 14.97
N GLY A 125 17.22 -13.54 15.54
CA GLY A 125 17.34 -12.91 16.85
C GLY A 125 17.10 -11.39 16.80
N GLN A 126 16.86 -10.80 17.97
CA GLN A 126 16.80 -9.33 18.11
C GLN A 126 18.20 -8.73 18.04
N ILE A 127 18.32 -7.59 17.41
CA ILE A 127 19.58 -6.88 17.28
C ILE A 127 19.73 -5.94 18.49
N ILE A 128 20.77 -6.20 19.30
CA ILE A 128 21.07 -5.41 20.50
C ILE A 128 22.36 -4.63 20.25
N ILE A 129 22.30 -3.32 20.41
CA ILE A 129 23.43 -2.41 20.28
C ILE A 129 23.80 -1.91 21.67
N PRO A 130 25.02 -2.22 22.14
CA PRO A 130 25.45 -1.78 23.48
C PRO A 130 25.47 -0.26 23.61
N PRO A 131 25.08 0.30 24.78
CA PRO A 131 24.96 1.76 24.97
C PRO A 131 26.30 2.51 24.93
N ASN A 132 27.42 1.81 25.05
CA ASN A 132 28.75 2.42 25.12
C ASN A 132 29.46 2.54 23.76
N VAL A 133 28.79 2.14 22.67
CA VAL A 133 29.34 2.18 21.30
C VAL A 133 29.33 3.62 20.79
N ARG A 134 30.47 4.07 20.24
CA ARG A 134 30.64 5.42 19.68
C ARG A 134 30.44 5.48 18.18
N ASP A 135 30.87 4.43 17.49
CA ASP A 135 30.79 4.37 16.03
C ASP A 135 30.07 3.09 15.59
N VAL A 136 28.96 3.27 14.88
CA VAL A 136 28.18 2.16 14.32
C VAL A 136 28.16 2.29 12.80
N SER A 137 28.71 1.30 12.14
CA SER A 137 28.73 1.20 10.69
C SER A 137 27.94 -0.01 10.22
N ILE A 138 27.11 0.17 9.19
CA ILE A 138 26.31 -0.88 8.59
C ILE A 138 26.66 -0.97 7.13
N ASN A 139 27.16 -2.11 6.70
CA ASN A 139 27.59 -2.31 5.32
C ASN A 139 26.41 -2.74 4.40
N GLY A 140 26.71 -2.84 3.10
CA GLY A 140 25.68 -3.19 2.10
C GLY A 140 25.10 -4.60 2.24
N ALA A 141 25.71 -5.49 3.00
CA ALA A 141 25.19 -6.83 3.32
C ALA A 141 24.32 -6.85 4.58
N GLY A 142 24.25 -5.73 5.33
CA GLY A 142 23.51 -5.63 6.58
C GLY A 142 24.34 -5.96 7.84
N GLN A 143 25.64 -6.18 7.71
CA GLN A 143 26.49 -6.42 8.85
C GLN A 143 26.70 -5.13 9.64
N ILE A 144 26.39 -5.20 10.94
CA ILE A 144 26.57 -4.12 11.90
C ILE A 144 27.91 -4.28 12.56
N THR A 145 28.74 -3.27 12.41
CA THR A 145 30.05 -3.17 13.09
C THR A 145 29.99 -2.02 14.08
N ALA A 146 30.41 -2.26 15.31
CA ALA A 146 30.45 -1.29 16.39
C ALA A 146 31.85 -1.21 16.95
N ASP A 147 32.46 -0.01 16.94
CA ASP A 147 33.82 0.24 17.36
C ASP A 147 34.87 -0.74 16.74
N GLY A 148 34.57 -1.23 15.50
CA GLY A 148 35.47 -2.16 14.77
C GLY A 148 35.16 -3.65 14.98
N GLU A 149 34.23 -4.01 15.86
CA GLU A 149 33.81 -5.39 16.08
C GLU A 149 32.45 -5.66 15.41
N GLN A 150 32.29 -6.81 14.78
CA GLN A 150 31.01 -7.22 14.22
C GLN A 150 30.06 -7.65 15.34
N LEU A 151 28.90 -6.96 15.46
CA LEU A 151 27.89 -7.26 16.48
C LEU A 151 26.80 -8.20 15.98
N ALA A 152 26.25 -7.91 14.83
CA ALA A 152 25.10 -8.61 14.28
C ALA A 152 25.00 -8.40 12.76
N GLU A 153 24.03 -9.06 12.16
CA GLU A 153 23.69 -8.87 10.74
C GLU A 153 22.18 -8.70 10.62
N ILE A 154 21.73 -7.62 9.98
CA ILE A 154 20.31 -7.37 9.75
C ILE A 154 19.76 -8.33 8.73
N GLY A 155 18.66 -9.01 9.05
CA GLY A 155 18.00 -9.93 8.14
C GLY A 155 17.33 -9.20 6.98
N MET A 156 17.80 -9.46 5.75
CA MET A 156 17.12 -9.07 4.52
C MET A 156 16.54 -10.29 3.83
N VAL A 157 15.26 -10.20 3.48
CA VAL A 157 14.55 -11.29 2.79
C VAL A 157 13.81 -10.77 1.58
N GLU A 158 13.58 -11.64 0.61
CA GLU A 158 12.77 -11.35 -0.56
C GLU A 158 11.71 -12.44 -0.78
N PHE A 159 10.70 -12.11 -1.59
CA PHE A 159 9.60 -13.01 -1.92
C PHE A 159 9.48 -13.16 -3.44
N LYS A 160 9.16 -14.38 -3.89
CA LYS A 160 8.93 -14.65 -5.32
C LYS A 160 7.76 -13.82 -5.86
N ASP A 161 6.67 -13.80 -5.11
CA ASP A 161 5.48 -13.03 -5.47
C ASP A 161 5.13 -12.03 -4.36
N GLN A 162 5.61 -10.80 -4.52
CA GLN A 162 5.33 -9.72 -3.59
C GLN A 162 3.85 -9.33 -3.53
N GLN A 163 3.03 -9.64 -4.57
CA GLN A 163 1.60 -9.31 -4.59
C GLN A 163 0.79 -10.15 -3.62
N ARG A 164 1.29 -11.36 -3.27
CA ARG A 164 0.63 -12.25 -2.28
C ARG A 164 0.80 -11.82 -0.84
N MET A 165 1.69 -10.88 -0.58
CA MET A 165 1.87 -10.34 0.77
C MET A 165 0.65 -9.49 1.15
N VAL A 166 0.08 -9.79 2.31
CA VAL A 166 -1.08 -9.06 2.86
C VAL A 166 -0.59 -7.88 3.69
N ARG A 167 -1.06 -6.68 3.35
CA ARG A 167 -0.71 -5.46 4.10
C ARG A 167 -1.36 -5.48 5.49
N GLN A 168 -0.58 -5.12 6.49
CA GLN A 168 -1.01 -4.87 7.86
C GLN A 168 -0.58 -3.46 8.28
N GLY A 169 -1.54 -2.55 8.42
CA GLY A 169 -1.25 -1.14 8.63
C GLY A 169 -0.69 -0.43 7.39
N SER A 170 0.23 0.52 7.59
CA SER A 170 0.78 1.34 6.49
C SER A 170 1.98 0.70 5.79
N THR A 171 2.90 0.07 6.52
CA THR A 171 4.21 -0.36 6.01
C THR A 171 4.57 -1.80 6.34
N LEU A 172 3.75 -2.51 7.14
CA LEU A 172 3.98 -3.90 7.49
C LEU A 172 3.24 -4.84 6.54
N TYR A 173 3.86 -5.98 6.29
CA TYR A 173 3.31 -7.03 5.43
C TYR A 173 3.41 -8.39 6.12
N ASP A 174 2.36 -9.18 5.96
CA ASP A 174 2.33 -10.59 6.30
C ASP A 174 2.51 -11.43 5.05
N SER A 175 3.19 -12.56 5.13
CA SER A 175 3.35 -13.49 4.03
C SER A 175 3.19 -14.94 4.50
N LYS A 176 2.40 -15.70 3.76
CA LYS A 176 2.33 -17.16 3.92
C LYS A 176 3.43 -17.88 3.15
N GLU A 177 4.11 -17.19 2.25
CA GLU A 177 5.23 -17.73 1.49
C GLU A 177 6.49 -17.67 2.34
N GLN A 178 7.33 -18.69 2.24
CA GLN A 178 8.62 -18.69 2.93
C GLN A 178 9.53 -17.61 2.34
N PRO A 179 10.15 -16.78 3.18
CA PRO A 179 11.11 -15.80 2.74
C PRO A 179 12.36 -16.46 2.17
N LEU A 180 12.93 -15.85 1.15
CA LEU A 180 14.21 -16.22 0.57
C LEU A 180 15.27 -15.19 0.97
N PRO A 181 16.55 -15.57 1.08
CA PRO A 181 17.62 -14.61 1.28
C PRO A 181 17.67 -13.59 0.14
N ALA A 182 17.83 -12.30 0.46
CA ALA A 182 17.87 -11.22 -0.53
C ALA A 182 19.29 -11.04 -1.09
N GLU A 183 19.75 -11.96 -1.92
CA GLU A 183 21.14 -11.99 -2.45
C GLU A 183 21.48 -10.78 -3.32
N THR A 184 20.51 -10.26 -4.07
CA THR A 184 20.71 -9.14 -5.02
C THR A 184 20.47 -7.77 -4.42
N SER A 185 19.84 -7.71 -3.25
CA SER A 185 19.53 -6.45 -2.56
C SER A 185 20.75 -5.94 -1.79
N ARG A 186 20.84 -4.63 -1.64
CA ARG A 186 21.91 -3.97 -0.88
C ARG A 186 21.30 -2.97 0.11
N MET A 187 21.91 -2.89 1.27
CA MET A 187 21.55 -1.93 2.30
C MET A 187 22.35 -0.64 2.13
N VAL A 188 21.70 0.50 2.34
CA VAL A 188 22.31 1.83 2.31
C VAL A 188 22.07 2.45 3.67
N GLN A 189 23.17 2.72 4.41
CA GLN A 189 23.13 3.39 5.71
C GLN A 189 22.95 4.90 5.54
N GLY A 190 22.28 5.53 6.48
CA GLY A 190 22.05 6.97 6.48
C GLY A 190 20.98 7.44 5.50
N GLY A 191 20.16 6.53 4.97
CA GLY A 191 19.08 6.85 4.05
C GLY A 191 17.83 6.04 4.31
N ILE A 192 16.70 6.52 3.81
CA ILE A 192 15.41 5.83 3.86
C ILE A 192 14.81 5.74 2.46
N GLU A 193 14.10 4.65 2.16
CA GLU A 193 13.28 4.55 0.95
C GLU A 193 12.05 5.42 1.13
N SER A 194 11.87 6.41 0.26
CA SER A 194 10.67 7.25 0.25
C SER A 194 9.47 6.48 -0.30
N SER A 195 8.26 6.94 -0.01
CA SER A 195 7.05 6.43 -0.67
C SER A 195 7.19 6.52 -2.20
N ASN A 196 6.66 5.53 -2.93
CA ASN A 196 6.57 5.58 -4.40
C ASN A 196 5.32 6.33 -4.91
N VAL A 197 4.60 6.99 -4.02
CA VAL A 197 3.43 7.81 -4.34
C VAL A 197 3.85 9.16 -4.88
N SER A 198 3.29 9.54 -6.03
CA SER A 198 3.41 10.92 -6.57
C SER A 198 2.22 11.76 -6.09
N PRO A 199 2.41 12.74 -5.19
CA PRO A 199 1.30 13.51 -4.62
C PRO A 199 0.50 14.28 -5.69
N VAL A 200 1.17 14.84 -6.69
CA VAL A 200 0.52 15.58 -7.78
C VAL A 200 -0.36 14.66 -8.61
N SER A 201 0.15 13.49 -8.97
CA SER A 201 -0.62 12.48 -9.73
C SER A 201 -1.86 12.00 -8.96
N GLU A 202 -1.71 11.73 -7.66
CA GLU A 202 -2.84 11.27 -6.86
C GLU A 202 -3.88 12.39 -6.63
N MET A 203 -3.47 13.66 -6.47
CA MET A 203 -4.40 14.80 -6.41
C MET A 203 -5.21 14.97 -7.70
N VAL A 204 -4.58 14.82 -8.86
CA VAL A 204 -5.29 14.85 -10.15
C VAL A 204 -6.32 13.73 -10.22
N LYS A 205 -5.96 12.52 -9.81
CA LYS A 205 -6.91 11.38 -9.74
C LYS A 205 -8.09 11.65 -8.82
N VAL A 206 -7.86 12.23 -7.61
CA VAL A 206 -8.96 12.60 -6.71
C VAL A 206 -9.92 13.58 -7.39
N MET A 207 -9.42 14.59 -8.11
CA MET A 207 -10.26 15.51 -8.84
C MET A 207 -11.06 14.83 -9.95
N GLU A 208 -10.45 13.92 -10.70
CA GLU A 208 -11.11 13.15 -11.76
C GLU A 208 -12.21 12.22 -11.18
N ILE A 209 -11.89 11.52 -10.08
CA ILE A 209 -12.85 10.66 -9.38
C ILE A 209 -14.02 11.50 -8.85
N SER A 210 -13.74 12.64 -8.22
CA SER A 210 -14.77 13.54 -7.69
C SER A 210 -15.72 14.05 -8.78
N ARG A 211 -15.19 14.45 -9.94
CA ARG A 211 -16.01 14.84 -11.10
C ARG A 211 -16.84 13.66 -11.61
N SER A 212 -16.26 12.46 -11.64
CA SER A 212 -16.96 11.25 -12.09
C SER A 212 -18.10 10.86 -11.12
N VAL A 213 -17.88 10.99 -9.82
CA VAL A 213 -18.92 10.80 -8.79
C VAL A 213 -20.06 11.80 -9.00
N GLY A 214 -19.75 13.09 -9.17
CA GLY A 214 -20.77 14.11 -9.41
C GLY A 214 -21.57 13.87 -10.69
N SER A 215 -20.94 13.46 -11.78
CA SER A 215 -21.63 13.15 -13.03
C SER A 215 -22.52 11.90 -12.91
N THR A 216 -22.07 10.88 -12.18
CA THR A 216 -22.86 9.67 -11.94
C THR A 216 -24.07 9.98 -11.04
N ALA A 217 -23.91 10.79 -10.00
CA ALA A 217 -25.02 11.22 -9.15
C ALA A 217 -26.09 11.97 -9.96
N LYS A 218 -25.69 12.91 -10.81
CA LYS A 218 -26.61 13.64 -11.69
C LYS A 218 -27.32 12.72 -12.70
N PHE A 219 -26.63 11.72 -13.21
CA PHE A 219 -27.24 10.72 -14.09
C PHE A 219 -28.33 9.94 -13.35
N VAL A 220 -28.06 9.47 -12.13
CA VAL A 220 -29.04 8.76 -11.28
C VAL A 220 -30.25 9.64 -11.00
N GLU A 221 -30.05 10.91 -10.62
CA GLU A 221 -31.14 11.87 -10.42
C GLU A 221 -32.01 12.04 -11.66
N THR A 222 -31.38 12.24 -12.82
CA THR A 222 -32.11 12.34 -14.11
C THR A 222 -32.94 11.09 -14.43
N MET A 223 -32.39 9.90 -14.13
CA MET A 223 -33.11 8.65 -14.33
C MET A 223 -34.34 8.53 -13.40
N TYR A 224 -34.21 8.94 -12.14
CA TYR A 224 -35.35 9.00 -11.21
C TYR A 224 -36.43 9.98 -11.66
N ASP A 225 -36.06 11.15 -12.16
CA ASP A 225 -37.00 12.15 -12.67
C ASP A 225 -37.74 11.64 -13.93
N LEU A 226 -37.06 10.93 -14.81
CA LEU A 226 -37.67 10.28 -15.98
C LEU A 226 -38.66 9.21 -15.55
N GLN A 227 -38.33 8.38 -14.56
CA GLN A 227 -39.24 7.37 -14.00
C GLN A 227 -40.51 8.00 -13.41
N ARG A 228 -40.36 9.08 -12.63
CA ARG A 228 -41.49 9.82 -12.04
C ARG A 228 -42.39 10.43 -13.13
N LYS A 229 -41.81 11.06 -14.15
CA LYS A 229 -42.57 11.61 -15.27
C LYS A 229 -43.33 10.53 -16.06
N THR A 230 -42.67 9.40 -16.33
CA THR A 230 -43.31 8.26 -17.03
C THR A 230 -44.47 7.71 -16.20
N ALA A 231 -44.32 7.51 -14.89
CA ALA A 231 -45.37 7.05 -14.01
C ALA A 231 -46.54 8.04 -13.97
N SER A 232 -46.28 9.34 -13.87
CA SER A 232 -47.34 10.37 -13.84
C SER A 232 -48.09 10.47 -15.19
N THR A 233 -47.44 10.24 -16.29
CA THR A 233 -48.06 10.23 -17.64
C THR A 233 -48.97 9.00 -17.79
N TYR A 234 -48.53 7.83 -17.27
CA TYR A 234 -49.33 6.60 -17.31
C TYR A 234 -50.59 6.68 -16.49
N THR A 235 -50.52 7.29 -15.27
CA THR A 235 -51.72 7.50 -14.45
C THR A 235 -52.72 8.50 -15.04
N ARG A 236 -52.24 9.54 -15.73
CA ARG A 236 -53.13 10.47 -16.47
C ARG A 236 -53.80 9.85 -17.68
N SER A 237 -53.17 8.92 -18.40
CA SER A 237 -53.77 8.27 -19.56
C SER A 237 -54.81 7.20 -19.19
N GLN A 238 -54.87 6.74 -17.95
CA GLN A 238 -55.90 5.80 -17.47
C GLN A 238 -57.08 6.50 -16.81
N SER A 239 -56.99 7.82 -16.55
CA SER A 239 -58.09 8.61 -15.95
C SER A 239 -58.82 9.49 -16.98
N ALA A 240 -58.50 9.37 -18.26
CA ALA A 240 -59.20 9.98 -19.38
C ALA A 240 -59.91 8.93 -20.26
#